data_19043e9d21fdaeada466b2f73fe02cf0
#
_entry.id   19043e9d21fdaeada466b2f73fe02cf0
#
_cell.length_a   1.000
_cell.length_b   1.000
_cell.length_c   1.000
_cell.angle_alpha   90.00
_cell.angle_beta   90.00
_cell.angle_gamma   90.00
#
_symmetry.space_group_name_H-M   'P 1'
#
loop_
_entity.id
_entity.type
_entity.pdbx_description
1 polymer ?
#
loop_
_entity_poly.entity_id
_entity_poly.type
_entity_poly.pdbx_seq_one_letter_code
_entity_poly.pdbx_strand_id
1 'polypeptide(L)'
;EYIKFDSGEDEFNSELVPEELHGFVYCPGSINLRPFRSLKISTFEEDLNLNFLSMVKTLQKVINNLKKSGNSSIVLYSTVAVKIGMPFHTSVSASKGAIEGFARSLSAEYAPGIRVNVIAPSLTNTPMAERFLNNEIKKEKVGNRHPLKRCGESIDIANYTAFLLSDKSSWITGQTLGIDGGMSTINLS
;
A
#
# COMPACT_ATOMS: atom_id res chain seq x y z
N GLU A 1 -18.38 -8.27 -9.70
CA GLU A 1 -19.34 -8.36 -8.58
C GLU A 1 -18.86 -7.47 -7.45
N TYR A 2 -19.75 -6.73 -6.79
CA TYR A 2 -19.46 -5.87 -5.65
C TYR A 2 -19.97 -6.52 -4.37
N ILE A 3 -19.07 -6.66 -3.38
CA ILE A 3 -19.39 -7.16 -2.03
C ILE A 3 -19.04 -6.05 -1.04
N LYS A 4 -20.02 -5.59 -0.26
CA LYS A 4 -19.77 -4.61 0.81
C LYS A 4 -19.00 -5.32 1.94
N PHE A 5 -17.84 -4.78 2.30
CA PHE A 5 -16.95 -5.33 3.32
C PHE A 5 -16.13 -4.22 3.97
N ASP A 6 -16.16 -4.14 5.28
CA ASP A 6 -15.26 -3.30 6.06
C ASP A 6 -14.17 -4.17 6.68
N SER A 7 -12.94 -3.99 6.21
CA SER A 7 -11.80 -4.81 6.64
C SER A 7 -11.39 -4.59 8.09
N GLY A 8 -11.86 -3.52 8.74
CA GLY A 8 -11.62 -3.22 10.15
C GLY A 8 -12.61 -3.89 11.10
N GLU A 9 -13.85 -4.09 10.64
CA GLU A 9 -14.98 -4.51 11.47
C GLU A 9 -15.54 -5.86 11.06
N ASP A 10 -15.59 -6.17 9.74
CA ASP A 10 -16.25 -7.37 9.21
C ASP A 10 -15.32 -8.59 9.22
N GLU A 11 -15.89 -9.77 9.39
CA GLU A 11 -15.21 -11.02 9.09
C GLU A 11 -15.33 -11.33 7.60
N PHE A 12 -14.19 -11.50 6.91
CA PHE A 12 -14.17 -11.79 5.48
C PHE A 12 -14.68 -13.21 5.20
N ASN A 13 -15.75 -13.32 4.40
CA ASN A 13 -16.26 -14.60 3.93
C ASN A 13 -15.58 -15.01 2.61
N SER A 14 -14.68 -16.01 2.68
CA SER A 14 -13.94 -16.52 1.52
C SER A 14 -14.79 -17.33 0.54
N GLU A 15 -16.02 -17.74 0.90
CA GLU A 15 -16.93 -18.41 -0.02
C GLU A 15 -17.49 -17.48 -1.11
N LEU A 16 -17.38 -16.15 -0.89
CA LEU A 16 -17.82 -15.14 -1.83
C LEU A 16 -16.80 -14.85 -2.94
N VAL A 17 -15.60 -15.43 -2.88
CA VAL A 17 -14.58 -15.23 -3.91
C VAL A 17 -14.42 -16.49 -4.78
N PRO A 18 -13.95 -16.33 -6.04
CA PRO A 18 -13.67 -17.48 -6.91
C PRO A 18 -12.71 -18.48 -6.26
N GLU A 19 -12.89 -19.76 -6.60
CA GLU A 19 -12.03 -20.84 -6.09
C GLU A 19 -10.57 -20.66 -6.49
N GLU A 20 -10.32 -20.02 -7.65
CA GLU A 20 -9.00 -19.68 -8.17
C GLU A 20 -8.89 -18.17 -8.32
N LEU A 21 -7.84 -17.59 -7.71
CA LEU A 21 -7.53 -16.16 -7.77
C LEU A 21 -6.16 -15.94 -8.41
N HIS A 22 -6.10 -15.00 -9.37
CA HIS A 22 -4.86 -14.63 -10.07
C HIS A 22 -4.21 -13.37 -9.48
N GLY A 23 -4.93 -12.62 -8.66
CA GLY A 23 -4.43 -11.39 -8.06
C GLY A 23 -5.13 -11.01 -6.77
N PHE A 24 -4.37 -10.33 -5.90
CA PHE A 24 -4.89 -9.73 -4.68
C PHE A 24 -4.31 -8.33 -4.49
N VAL A 25 -5.18 -7.37 -4.23
CA VAL A 25 -4.78 -5.99 -3.93
C VAL A 25 -5.48 -5.54 -2.64
N TYR A 26 -4.71 -5.05 -1.67
CA TYR A 26 -5.27 -4.50 -0.44
C TYR A 26 -5.09 -2.99 -0.41
N CYS A 27 -6.19 -2.24 -0.54
CA CYS A 27 -6.21 -0.78 -0.61
C CYS A 27 -6.61 -0.04 0.67
N PRO A 28 -7.28 -0.66 1.69
CA PRO A 28 -7.62 0.06 2.90
C PRO A 28 -6.41 0.63 3.61
N GLY A 29 -6.58 1.78 4.27
CA GLY A 29 -5.49 2.42 4.98
C GLY A 29 -5.90 3.71 5.66
N SER A 30 -4.99 4.28 6.44
CA SER A 30 -5.18 5.51 7.21
C SER A 30 -4.03 6.49 6.99
N ILE A 31 -4.28 7.78 7.26
CA ILE A 31 -3.25 8.84 7.29
C ILE A 31 -3.43 9.64 8.59
N ASN A 32 -2.79 9.20 9.67
CA ASN A 32 -2.76 9.89 10.97
C ASN A 32 -1.44 10.63 11.15
N LEU A 33 -1.41 11.93 10.81
CA LEU A 33 -0.21 12.76 10.90
C LEU A 33 -0.31 13.69 12.11
N ARG A 34 0.49 13.40 13.14
CA ARG A 34 0.57 14.21 14.38
C ARG A 34 1.97 14.16 14.98
N PRO A 35 2.38 15.16 15.77
CA PRO A 35 3.60 15.09 16.56
C PRO A 35 3.59 13.86 17.47
N PHE A 36 4.71 13.13 17.55
CA PHE A 36 4.83 11.89 18.33
C PHE A 36 4.31 12.03 19.77
N ARG A 37 4.67 13.12 20.45
CA ARG A 37 4.23 13.38 21.83
C ARG A 37 2.72 13.52 22.03
N SER A 38 1.96 13.77 20.95
CA SER A 38 0.49 13.92 20.98
C SER A 38 -0.26 12.69 20.48
N LEU A 39 0.47 11.67 20.01
CA LEU A 39 -0.10 10.40 19.60
C LEU A 39 -0.40 9.54 20.84
N LYS A 40 -1.60 9.00 20.90
CA LYS A 40 -1.98 7.98 21.88
C LYS A 40 -1.54 6.60 21.39
N ILE A 41 -1.36 5.66 22.30
CA ILE A 41 -1.09 4.25 21.94
C ILE A 41 -2.22 3.69 21.07
N SER A 42 -3.48 4.03 21.40
CA SER A 42 -4.64 3.61 20.58
C SER A 42 -4.52 4.01 19.10
N THR A 43 -3.90 5.16 18.77
CA THR A 43 -3.68 5.55 17.38
C THR A 43 -2.69 4.62 16.65
N PHE A 44 -1.66 4.13 17.35
CA PHE A 44 -0.75 3.12 16.80
C PHE A 44 -1.45 1.77 16.61
N GLU A 45 -2.28 1.38 17.58
CA GLU A 45 -3.07 0.15 17.52
C GLU A 45 -4.09 0.20 16.35
N GLU A 46 -4.80 1.33 16.19
CA GLU A 46 -5.73 1.58 15.09
C GLU A 46 -5.04 1.51 13.74
N ASP A 47 -3.92 2.24 13.56
CA ASP A 47 -3.14 2.24 12.31
C ASP A 47 -2.57 0.84 12.01
N LEU A 48 -2.07 0.14 13.01
CA LEU A 48 -1.54 -1.22 12.84
C LEU A 48 -2.67 -2.20 12.48
N ASN A 49 -3.81 -2.09 13.16
CA ASN A 49 -4.94 -2.95 12.87
C ASN A 49 -5.46 -2.74 11.44
N LEU A 50 -5.77 -1.51 11.06
CA LEU A 50 -6.34 -1.22 9.73
C LEU A 50 -5.33 -1.47 8.59
N ASN A 51 -4.10 -0.94 8.72
CA ASN A 51 -3.12 -1.01 7.63
C ASN A 51 -2.50 -2.40 7.47
N PHE A 52 -2.33 -3.15 8.57
CA PHE A 52 -1.56 -4.39 8.56
C PHE A 52 -2.37 -5.62 8.98
N LEU A 53 -2.93 -5.66 10.19
CA LEU A 53 -3.57 -6.88 10.71
C LEU A 53 -4.82 -7.27 9.91
N SER A 54 -5.65 -6.30 9.51
CA SER A 54 -6.83 -6.55 8.67
C SER A 54 -6.44 -7.09 7.29
N MET A 55 -5.34 -6.59 6.72
CA MET A 55 -4.76 -7.12 5.48
C MET A 55 -4.32 -8.59 5.66
N VAL A 56 -3.60 -8.90 6.75
CA VAL A 56 -3.15 -10.26 7.04
C VAL A 56 -4.35 -11.20 7.21
N LYS A 57 -5.36 -10.81 7.99
CA LYS A 57 -6.59 -11.60 8.18
C LYS A 57 -7.28 -11.92 6.85
N THR A 58 -7.47 -10.89 5.99
CA THR A 58 -8.09 -11.07 4.67
C THR A 58 -7.26 -11.99 3.78
N LEU A 59 -5.95 -11.77 3.72
CA LEU A 59 -5.05 -12.57 2.89
C LEU A 59 -4.98 -14.03 3.32
N GLN A 60 -4.97 -14.32 4.64
CA GLN A 60 -5.03 -15.70 5.14
C GLN A 60 -6.28 -16.46 4.68
N LYS A 61 -7.40 -15.78 4.49
CA LYS A 61 -8.65 -16.40 4.00
C LYS A 61 -8.60 -16.76 2.51
N VAL A 62 -7.80 -16.05 1.71
CA VAL A 62 -7.75 -16.23 0.24
C VAL A 62 -6.42 -16.82 -0.28
N ILE A 63 -5.44 -17.04 0.58
CA ILE A 63 -4.12 -17.49 0.15
C ILE A 63 -4.15 -18.83 -0.60
N ASN A 64 -5.03 -19.75 -0.20
CA ASN A 64 -5.19 -21.02 -0.88
C ASN A 64 -5.81 -20.87 -2.28
N ASN A 65 -6.72 -19.89 -2.48
CA ASN A 65 -7.29 -19.56 -3.78
C ASN A 65 -6.21 -18.99 -4.72
N LEU A 66 -5.30 -18.15 -4.19
CA LEU A 66 -4.14 -17.62 -4.93
C LEU A 66 -3.14 -18.74 -5.29
N LYS A 67 -2.92 -19.72 -4.42
CA LYS A 67 -2.03 -20.86 -4.70
C LYS A 67 -2.57 -21.76 -5.83
N LYS A 68 -3.88 -21.91 -5.95
CA LYS A 68 -4.51 -22.77 -6.98
C LYS A 68 -4.21 -22.29 -8.40
N SER A 69 -4.05 -20.98 -8.64
CA SER A 69 -3.70 -20.45 -9.97
C SER A 69 -2.28 -20.79 -10.42
N GLY A 70 -1.38 -21.10 -9.48
CA GLY A 70 0.03 -21.42 -9.79
C GLY A 70 0.88 -20.25 -10.29
N ASN A 71 0.27 -19.11 -10.65
CA ASN A 71 0.91 -17.89 -11.10
C ASN A 71 0.08 -16.66 -10.69
N SER A 72 0.05 -16.36 -9.41
CA SER A 72 -0.70 -15.21 -8.90
C SER A 72 0.22 -14.08 -8.44
N SER A 73 -0.37 -12.89 -8.26
CA SER A 73 0.35 -11.70 -7.83
C SER A 73 -0.38 -10.97 -6.71
N ILE A 74 0.35 -10.61 -5.66
CA ILE A 74 -0.12 -9.80 -4.53
C ILE A 74 0.53 -8.42 -4.61
N VAL A 75 -0.28 -7.36 -4.55
CA VAL A 75 0.18 -5.98 -4.50
C VAL A 75 -0.34 -5.31 -3.23
N LEU A 76 0.58 -4.82 -2.41
CA LEU A 76 0.31 -4.14 -1.15
C LEU A 76 0.79 -2.68 -1.21
N TYR A 77 0.27 -1.82 -0.33
CA TYR A 77 0.64 -0.41 -0.33
C TYR A 77 1.32 0.01 0.97
N SER A 78 2.55 0.52 0.82
CA SER A 78 3.33 1.21 1.84
C SER A 78 3.24 2.74 1.62
N THR A 79 4.28 3.46 1.95
CA THR A 79 4.49 4.89 1.74
C THR A 79 5.98 5.21 1.66
N VAL A 80 6.35 6.22 0.87
CA VAL A 80 7.74 6.73 0.85
C VAL A 80 8.24 7.15 2.23
N ALA A 81 7.34 7.53 3.14
CA ALA A 81 7.69 7.94 4.50
C ALA A 81 8.41 6.84 5.30
N VAL A 82 8.24 5.56 4.95
CA VAL A 82 9.01 4.46 5.56
C VAL A 82 10.49 4.54 5.18
N LYS A 83 10.78 4.85 3.91
CA LYS A 83 12.15 4.88 3.39
C LYS A 83 12.91 6.14 3.78
N ILE A 84 12.28 7.33 3.60
CA ILE A 84 12.98 8.61 3.76
C ILE A 84 12.80 9.23 5.15
N GLY A 85 11.89 8.70 5.97
CA GLY A 85 11.51 9.32 7.25
C GLY A 85 10.86 10.70 7.06
N MET A 86 9.69 10.90 7.64
CA MET A 86 8.99 12.18 7.53
C MET A 86 8.46 12.62 8.90
N PRO A 87 8.55 13.93 9.25
CA PRO A 87 7.93 14.43 10.47
C PRO A 87 6.46 14.07 10.54
N PHE A 88 5.97 13.75 11.73
CA PHE A 88 4.56 13.44 12.03
C PHE A 88 4.04 12.09 11.48
N HIS A 89 4.88 11.24 10.88
CA HIS A 89 4.48 9.97 10.26
C HIS A 89 4.77 8.74 11.12
N THR A 90 5.12 8.87 12.40
CA THR A 90 5.62 7.75 13.22
C THR A 90 4.65 6.57 13.28
N SER A 91 3.33 6.80 13.45
CA SER A 91 2.34 5.73 13.52
C SER A 91 2.13 5.07 12.14
N VAL A 92 1.83 5.85 11.12
CA VAL A 92 1.60 5.32 9.78
C VAL A 92 2.84 4.66 9.19
N SER A 93 4.04 5.21 9.43
CA SER A 93 5.29 4.59 8.95
C SER A 93 5.59 3.27 9.66
N ALA A 94 5.26 3.14 10.94
CA ALA A 94 5.41 1.88 11.65
C ALA A 94 4.50 0.79 11.07
N SER A 95 3.21 1.08 10.88
CA SER A 95 2.25 0.12 10.31
C SER A 95 2.55 -0.23 8.85
N LYS A 96 2.97 0.74 8.03
CA LYS A 96 3.34 0.52 6.63
C LYS A 96 4.70 -0.17 6.47
N GLY A 97 5.64 0.08 7.39
CA GLY A 97 6.91 -0.65 7.46
C GLY A 97 6.72 -2.14 7.78
N ALA A 98 5.71 -2.47 8.61
CA ALA A 98 5.32 -3.85 8.87
C ALA A 98 4.89 -4.58 7.58
N ILE A 99 4.16 -3.89 6.67
CA ILE A 99 3.78 -4.43 5.36
C ILE A 99 5.02 -4.78 4.52
N GLU A 100 6.05 -3.92 4.51
CA GLU A 100 7.26 -4.16 3.71
C GLU A 100 8.06 -5.37 4.19
N GLY A 101 8.20 -5.52 5.52
CA GLY A 101 8.83 -6.70 6.12
C GLY A 101 8.04 -7.98 5.85
N PHE A 102 6.72 -7.93 6.04
CA PHE A 102 5.80 -9.02 5.78
C PHE A 102 5.85 -9.46 4.31
N ALA A 103 5.76 -8.53 3.36
CA ALA A 103 5.76 -8.84 1.94
C ALA A 103 7.02 -9.56 1.48
N ARG A 104 8.21 -9.17 1.98
CA ARG A 104 9.47 -9.86 1.68
C ARG A 104 9.47 -11.29 2.17
N SER A 105 9.02 -11.54 3.40
CA SER A 105 8.95 -12.90 3.95
C SER A 105 7.91 -13.75 3.22
N LEU A 106 6.73 -13.16 2.93
CA LEU A 106 5.66 -13.85 2.21
C LEU A 106 6.09 -14.22 0.78
N SER A 107 6.84 -13.34 0.09
CA SER A 107 7.35 -13.63 -1.24
C SER A 107 8.33 -14.80 -1.25
N ALA A 108 9.16 -14.93 -0.22
CA ALA A 108 10.09 -16.06 -0.07
C ALA A 108 9.36 -17.37 0.22
N GLU A 109 8.29 -17.31 1.02
CA GLU A 109 7.50 -18.50 1.39
C GLU A 109 6.69 -19.06 0.22
N TYR A 110 6.17 -18.18 -0.67
CA TYR A 110 5.25 -18.61 -1.74
C TYR A 110 5.84 -18.60 -3.15
N ALA A 111 7.11 -18.21 -3.32
CA ALA A 111 7.78 -18.35 -4.61
C ALA A 111 7.93 -19.82 -5.00
N PRO A 112 7.83 -20.19 -6.30
CA PRO A 112 7.59 -19.32 -7.45
C PRO A 112 6.11 -19.09 -7.77
N GLY A 113 5.17 -19.70 -7.05
CA GLY A 113 3.74 -19.71 -7.39
C GLY A 113 3.01 -18.40 -7.14
N ILE A 114 3.51 -17.55 -6.21
CA ILE A 114 2.90 -16.24 -5.90
C ILE A 114 4.00 -15.18 -5.84
N ARG A 115 3.86 -14.13 -6.63
CA ARG A 115 4.70 -12.93 -6.55
C ARG A 115 4.08 -11.94 -5.55
N VAL A 116 4.88 -11.34 -4.69
CA VAL A 116 4.43 -10.37 -3.69
C VAL A 116 5.26 -9.10 -3.79
N ASN A 117 4.63 -7.97 -4.09
CA ASN A 117 5.30 -6.69 -4.22
C ASN A 117 4.56 -5.59 -3.47
N VAL A 118 5.28 -4.56 -3.11
CA VAL A 118 4.76 -3.39 -2.40
C VAL A 118 4.98 -2.14 -3.24
N ILE A 119 3.95 -1.32 -3.38
CA ILE A 119 4.06 0.03 -3.93
C ILE A 119 4.15 0.99 -2.76
N ALA A 120 5.13 1.91 -2.80
CA ALA A 120 5.32 2.97 -1.83
C ALA A 120 5.04 4.34 -2.49
N PRO A 121 3.80 4.84 -2.48
CA PRO A 121 3.47 6.13 -3.05
C PRO A 121 3.96 7.29 -2.17
N SER A 122 4.15 8.45 -2.79
CA SER A 122 4.08 9.73 -2.08
C SER A 122 2.64 10.24 -2.06
N LEU A 123 2.44 11.52 -1.69
CA LEU A 123 1.10 12.10 -1.63
C LEU A 123 0.42 12.07 -3.02
N THR A 124 -0.66 11.32 -3.10
CA THR A 124 -1.44 11.07 -4.30
C THR A 124 -2.82 11.71 -4.16
N ASN A 125 -3.32 12.33 -5.21
CA ASN A 125 -4.64 12.98 -5.25
C ASN A 125 -5.74 11.93 -5.16
N THR A 126 -6.29 11.79 -3.97
CA THR A 126 -7.34 10.83 -3.58
C THR A 126 -8.27 11.48 -2.56
N PRO A 127 -9.47 10.96 -2.32
CA PRO A 127 -10.34 11.45 -1.24
C PRO A 127 -9.65 11.47 0.12
N MET A 128 -8.81 10.47 0.42
CA MET A 128 -8.03 10.40 1.66
C MET A 128 -7.03 11.56 1.80
N ALA A 129 -6.51 12.07 0.71
CA ALA A 129 -5.53 13.15 0.68
C ALA A 129 -6.17 14.56 0.56
N GLU A 130 -7.50 14.66 0.43
CA GLU A 130 -8.22 15.91 0.16
C GLU A 130 -7.82 17.04 1.11
N ARG A 131 -7.73 16.79 2.42
CA ARG A 131 -7.32 17.81 3.41
C ARG A 131 -5.95 18.44 3.15
N PHE A 132 -5.07 17.75 2.42
CA PHE A 132 -3.73 18.22 2.06
C PHE A 132 -3.67 18.87 0.68
N LEU A 133 -4.67 18.63 -0.17
CA LEU A 133 -4.71 19.03 -1.58
C LEU A 133 -5.97 19.81 -1.96
N ASN A 134 -6.70 20.39 -0.99
CA ASN A 134 -8.01 20.99 -1.16
C ASN A 134 -8.00 22.37 -1.84
N ASN A 135 -6.84 22.89 -2.25
CA ASN A 135 -6.73 24.09 -3.07
C ASN A 135 -5.43 24.07 -3.89
N GLU A 136 -5.37 24.90 -4.95
CA GLU A 136 -4.25 24.95 -5.89
C GLU A 136 -2.91 25.32 -5.23
N ILE A 137 -2.92 26.23 -4.25
CA ILE A 137 -1.70 26.65 -3.53
C ILE A 137 -1.09 25.44 -2.77
N LYS A 138 -1.91 24.63 -2.13
CA LYS A 138 -1.43 23.43 -1.44
C LYS A 138 -0.94 22.36 -2.43
N LYS A 139 -1.66 22.17 -3.53
CA LYS A 139 -1.24 21.24 -4.60
C LYS A 139 0.10 21.64 -5.17
N GLU A 140 0.29 22.90 -5.51
CA GLU A 140 1.54 23.45 -6.01
C GLU A 140 2.68 23.29 -4.99
N LYS A 141 2.43 23.64 -3.72
CA LYS A 141 3.43 23.50 -2.65
C LYS A 141 3.86 22.05 -2.46
N VAL A 142 2.93 21.10 -2.52
CA VAL A 142 3.23 19.67 -2.45
C VAL A 142 3.93 19.21 -3.73
N GLY A 143 3.44 19.63 -4.91
CA GLY A 143 4.04 19.29 -6.19
C GLY A 143 5.50 19.73 -6.29
N ASN A 144 5.82 20.93 -5.80
CA ASN A 144 7.18 21.46 -5.79
C ASN A 144 8.19 20.65 -4.96
N ARG A 145 7.72 19.81 -4.04
CA ARG A 145 8.58 18.88 -3.27
C ARG A 145 8.99 17.66 -4.07
N HIS A 146 8.29 17.36 -5.17
CA HIS A 146 8.62 16.25 -6.04
C HIS A 146 9.54 16.68 -7.19
N PRO A 147 10.56 15.91 -7.55
CA PRO A 147 11.35 16.16 -8.75
C PRO A 147 10.50 16.36 -10.01
N LEU A 148 9.42 15.59 -10.21
CA LEU A 148 8.51 15.73 -11.35
C LEU A 148 7.50 16.88 -11.21
N LYS A 149 7.62 17.75 -10.19
CA LYS A 149 6.87 19.00 -10.02
C LYS A 149 5.35 18.89 -10.03
N ARG A 150 4.82 17.74 -9.63
CA ARG A 150 3.39 17.50 -9.44
C ARG A 150 3.11 16.52 -8.29
N CYS A 151 1.88 16.52 -7.79
CA CYS A 151 1.37 15.42 -6.98
C CYS A 151 1.15 14.16 -7.85
N GLY A 152 1.16 12.99 -7.23
CA GLY A 152 0.69 11.78 -7.88
C GLY A 152 -0.82 11.84 -8.13
N GLU A 153 -1.27 11.19 -9.19
CA GLU A 153 -2.68 10.93 -9.45
C GLU A 153 -3.00 9.45 -9.22
N SER A 154 -4.26 9.14 -8.91
CA SER A 154 -4.68 7.74 -8.66
C SER A 154 -4.32 6.82 -9.83
N ILE A 155 -4.36 7.33 -11.06
CA ILE A 155 -4.01 6.57 -12.26
C ILE A 155 -2.52 6.21 -12.33
N ASP A 156 -1.62 7.04 -11.78
CA ASP A 156 -0.19 6.71 -11.73
C ASP A 156 0.03 5.43 -10.91
N ILE A 157 -0.69 5.30 -9.80
CA ILE A 157 -0.61 4.14 -8.93
C ILE A 157 -1.33 2.93 -9.54
N ALA A 158 -2.52 3.14 -10.10
CA ALA A 158 -3.33 2.08 -10.71
C ALA A 158 -2.63 1.41 -11.91
N ASN A 159 -1.97 2.18 -12.78
CA ASN A 159 -1.21 1.66 -13.91
C ASN A 159 -0.08 0.74 -13.45
N TYR A 160 0.63 1.13 -12.40
CA TYR A 160 1.72 0.31 -11.89
C TYR A 160 1.21 -0.93 -11.14
N THR A 161 0.08 -0.82 -10.45
CA THR A 161 -0.60 -1.95 -9.83
C THR A 161 -1.01 -2.97 -10.89
N ALA A 162 -1.63 -2.53 -11.98
CA ALA A 162 -2.02 -3.39 -13.09
C ALA A 162 -0.80 -4.07 -13.75
N PHE A 163 0.32 -3.35 -13.89
CA PHE A 163 1.57 -3.93 -14.36
C PHE A 163 2.06 -5.04 -13.43
N LEU A 164 2.08 -4.82 -12.10
CA LEU A 164 2.54 -5.82 -11.14
C LEU A 164 1.61 -7.03 -11.04
N LEU A 165 0.33 -6.89 -11.34
CA LEU A 165 -0.62 -8.00 -11.41
C LEU A 165 -0.48 -8.82 -12.70
N SER A 166 0.09 -8.25 -13.75
CA SER A 166 0.21 -8.89 -15.06
C SER A 166 1.47 -9.77 -15.21
N ASP A 167 1.49 -10.62 -16.22
CA ASP A 167 2.64 -11.45 -16.59
C ASP A 167 3.87 -10.63 -17.04
N LYS A 168 3.68 -9.35 -17.39
CA LYS A 168 4.78 -8.43 -17.74
C LYS A 168 5.75 -8.19 -16.58
N SER A 169 5.33 -8.47 -15.36
CA SER A 169 6.15 -8.39 -14.14
C SER A 169 6.56 -9.77 -13.59
N SER A 170 6.58 -10.81 -14.43
CA SER A 170 6.87 -12.20 -14.02
C SER A 170 8.23 -12.40 -13.33
N TRP A 171 9.17 -11.46 -13.51
CA TRP A 171 10.51 -11.48 -12.89
C TRP A 171 10.65 -10.48 -11.72
N ILE A 172 9.51 -10.04 -11.14
CA ILE A 172 9.49 -9.05 -10.05
C ILE A 172 8.74 -9.64 -8.85
N THR A 173 9.45 -9.91 -7.75
CA THR A 173 8.86 -10.33 -6.48
C THR A 173 9.71 -9.84 -5.31
N GLY A 174 9.11 -9.67 -4.11
CA GLY A 174 9.78 -9.23 -2.89
C GLY A 174 10.20 -7.75 -2.91
N GLN A 175 9.76 -6.96 -3.88
CA GLN A 175 10.21 -5.58 -4.04
C GLN A 175 9.26 -4.58 -3.36
N THR A 176 9.86 -3.50 -2.81
CA THR A 176 9.16 -2.27 -2.44
C THR A 176 9.56 -1.18 -3.42
N LEU A 177 8.61 -0.69 -4.19
CA LEU A 177 8.83 0.18 -5.35
C LEU A 177 8.18 1.55 -5.10
N GLY A 178 9.00 2.60 -5.14
CA GLY A 178 8.54 3.98 -5.00
C GLY A 178 7.85 4.48 -6.26
N ILE A 179 6.58 4.91 -6.14
CA ILE A 179 5.85 5.64 -7.18
C ILE A 179 5.56 7.03 -6.62
N ASP A 180 6.54 7.91 -6.71
CA ASP A 180 6.66 9.09 -5.88
C ASP A 180 7.20 10.35 -6.60
N GLY A 181 7.26 10.30 -7.92
CA GLY A 181 7.80 11.41 -8.71
C GLY A 181 9.28 11.70 -8.44
N GLY A 182 10.04 10.70 -7.95
CA GLY A 182 11.46 10.80 -7.63
C GLY A 182 11.77 11.27 -6.20
N MET A 183 10.75 11.52 -5.36
CA MET A 183 10.91 12.11 -4.02
C MET A 183 11.84 11.29 -3.12
N SER A 184 11.82 9.96 -3.20
CA SER A 184 12.60 9.09 -2.32
C SER A 184 13.99 8.72 -2.85
N THR A 185 14.34 9.13 -4.07
CA THR A 185 15.54 8.64 -4.76
C THR A 185 16.39 9.72 -5.40
N ILE A 186 15.81 10.87 -5.75
CA ILE A 186 16.50 11.96 -6.45
C ILE A 186 16.69 13.13 -5.50
N ASN A 187 17.93 13.63 -5.42
CA ASN A 187 18.24 14.90 -4.77
C ASN A 187 18.46 15.97 -5.85
N LEU A 188 17.67 17.03 -5.83
CA LEU A 188 17.81 18.20 -6.70
C LEU A 188 18.49 19.35 -5.91
N SER A 189 19.69 19.09 -5.43
CA SER A 189 20.52 20.14 -4.77
C SER A 189 21.07 21.13 -5.78
#